data_c633946c4eb139520b458ebb31c169a4
#
_entry.id   c633946c4eb139520b458ebb31c169a4
#
_cell.length_a   1.000
_cell.length_b   1.000
_cell.length_c   1.000
_cell.angle_alpha   90.00
_cell.angle_beta   90.00
_cell.angle_gamma   90.00
#
_symmetry.space_group_name_H-M   'P 1'
#
loop_
_entity.id
_entity.type
_entity.pdbx_description
1 polymer ?
#
loop_
_entity_poly.entity_id
_entity_poly.type
_entity_poly.pdbx_seq_one_letter_code
_entity_poly.pdbx_strand_id
1 'polypeptide(L)'
;MHMQFVISDTHFYHSDLLGDNDFAPRDFPTVEAMNQQMITAWNDRVSDADTVYELGDIALRPKHYLTPADVAAILAQLHGHIVLIKGNHDYRDLFKYLAQHNPIMPDGRPKYTFHDVGIIVKYDHNQYFLTHYPLFFGITHQTYNLHGHIHHTMMPYDTNINIGVDAPERQWVKPPLPFGAPLTFAEVEQMTAGKHAFLAQQKKQG
;
A
#
# COMPACT_ATOMS: atom_id res chain seq x y z
N MET A 1 -1.29 11.67 -19.32
CA MET A 1 -2.46 11.37 -18.43
C MET A 1 -1.85 10.96 -17.12
N HIS A 2 -2.21 11.59 -15.99
CA HIS A 2 -1.68 11.22 -14.68
C HIS A 2 -2.39 9.94 -14.19
N MET A 3 -1.62 8.94 -13.81
CA MET A 3 -2.18 7.71 -13.25
C MET A 3 -2.26 7.80 -11.72
N GLN A 4 -3.16 7.00 -11.15
CA GLN A 4 -3.30 6.84 -9.72
C GLN A 4 -3.01 5.39 -9.34
N PHE A 5 -2.21 5.21 -8.31
CA PHE A 5 -1.80 3.91 -7.79
C PHE A 5 -2.10 3.82 -6.29
N VAL A 6 -2.18 2.60 -5.79
CA VAL A 6 -2.33 2.30 -4.36
C VAL A 6 -1.34 1.22 -3.93
N ILE A 7 -0.85 1.32 -2.71
CA ILE A 7 0.03 0.33 -2.08
C ILE A 7 -0.10 0.44 -0.55
N SER A 8 0.25 -0.59 0.20
CA SER A 8 0.33 -0.57 1.66
C SER A 8 1.37 -1.55 2.17
N ASP A 9 1.78 -1.38 3.42
CA ASP A 9 2.63 -2.31 4.17
C ASP A 9 3.98 -2.57 3.49
N THR A 10 4.60 -1.54 2.96
CA THR A 10 5.92 -1.66 2.33
C THR A 10 6.97 -2.12 3.34
N HIS A 11 6.90 -1.65 4.59
CA HIS A 11 7.80 -2.06 5.66
C HIS A 11 9.27 -2.06 5.24
N PHE A 12 9.73 -0.97 4.62
CA PHE A 12 11.14 -0.81 4.32
C PHE A 12 12.01 -1.02 5.56
N TYR A 13 13.15 -1.64 5.43
CA TYR A 13 14.11 -1.99 6.51
C TYR A 13 13.65 -3.06 7.50
N HIS A 14 12.47 -3.66 7.36
CA HIS A 14 11.93 -4.62 8.32
C HIS A 14 12.52 -6.03 8.11
N SER A 15 13.70 -6.27 8.69
CA SER A 15 14.43 -7.54 8.55
C SER A 15 13.70 -8.75 9.15
N ASP A 16 12.83 -8.54 10.16
CA ASP A 16 12.10 -9.64 10.81
C ASP A 16 11.00 -10.24 9.93
N LEU A 17 10.71 -9.62 8.77
CA LEU A 17 9.82 -10.20 7.77
C LEU A 17 10.53 -11.17 6.81
N LEU A 18 11.86 -11.27 6.87
CA LEU A 18 12.62 -12.17 5.99
C LEU A 18 12.55 -13.62 6.49
N GLY A 19 12.39 -14.56 5.54
CA GLY A 19 12.30 -15.98 5.84
C GLY A 19 10.98 -16.36 6.53
N ASP A 20 10.98 -17.55 7.15
CA ASP A 20 9.80 -18.09 7.82
C ASP A 20 9.41 -17.28 9.06
N ASN A 21 8.20 -16.77 9.05
CA ASN A 21 7.54 -16.13 10.18
C ASN A 21 6.03 -16.27 10.06
N ASP A 22 5.31 -16.20 11.19
CA ASP A 22 3.85 -16.39 11.24
C ASP A 22 3.06 -15.14 10.75
N PHE A 23 3.76 -14.07 10.38
CA PHE A 23 3.15 -12.78 10.16
C PHE A 23 3.06 -12.40 8.67
N ALA A 24 4.21 -12.26 7.99
CA ALA A 24 4.29 -11.92 6.57
C ALA A 24 5.64 -12.36 6.00
N PRO A 25 5.84 -13.67 5.75
CA PRO A 25 7.13 -14.20 5.28
C PRO A 25 7.47 -13.62 3.91
N ARG A 26 8.68 -13.04 3.78
CA ARG A 26 9.21 -12.46 2.55
C ARG A 26 10.48 -13.21 2.16
N ASP A 27 10.49 -13.74 0.94
CA ASP A 27 11.61 -14.54 0.41
C ASP A 27 12.65 -13.62 -0.25
N PHE A 28 13.51 -13.02 0.58
CA PHE A 28 14.66 -12.23 0.13
C PHE A 28 15.90 -12.60 0.92
N PRO A 29 17.11 -12.58 0.29
CA PRO A 29 18.34 -12.93 0.98
C PRO A 29 18.75 -11.89 2.04
N THR A 30 18.41 -10.62 1.83
CA THR A 30 18.69 -9.51 2.74
C THR A 30 17.60 -8.45 2.69
N VAL A 31 17.52 -7.61 3.72
CA VAL A 31 16.57 -6.49 3.78
C VAL A 31 16.87 -5.44 2.70
N GLU A 32 18.15 -5.26 2.34
CA GLU A 32 18.58 -4.36 1.26
C GLU A 32 18.06 -4.85 -0.08
N ALA A 33 18.16 -6.18 -0.35
CA ALA A 33 17.61 -6.78 -1.56
C ALA A 33 16.08 -6.60 -1.65
N MET A 34 15.38 -6.80 -0.54
CA MET A 34 13.94 -6.55 -0.45
C MET A 34 13.60 -5.08 -0.73
N ASN A 35 14.30 -4.14 -0.09
CA ASN A 35 14.09 -2.71 -0.30
C ASN A 35 14.33 -2.32 -1.76
N GLN A 36 15.44 -2.78 -2.34
CA GLN A 36 15.80 -2.48 -3.73
C GLN A 36 14.76 -3.05 -4.71
N GLN A 37 14.26 -4.25 -4.46
CA GLN A 37 13.20 -4.85 -5.28
C GLN A 37 11.93 -3.99 -5.25
N MET A 38 11.50 -3.52 -4.08
CA MET A 38 10.31 -2.67 -3.97
C MET A 38 10.50 -1.31 -4.64
N ILE A 39 11.68 -0.67 -4.48
CA ILE A 39 12.00 0.60 -5.14
C ILE A 39 11.97 0.43 -6.67
N THR A 40 12.59 -0.64 -7.18
CA THR A 40 12.61 -0.93 -8.61
C THR A 40 11.20 -1.17 -9.14
N ALA A 41 10.44 -2.06 -8.50
CA ALA A 41 9.07 -2.40 -8.91
C ALA A 41 8.12 -1.20 -8.86
N TRP A 42 8.32 -0.27 -7.91
CA TRP A 42 7.60 1.00 -7.84
C TRP A 42 7.96 1.90 -9.03
N ASN A 43 9.25 2.16 -9.22
CA ASN A 43 9.75 3.14 -10.20
C ASN A 43 9.58 2.68 -11.66
N ASP A 44 9.52 1.36 -11.91
CA ASP A 44 9.21 0.81 -13.23
C ASP A 44 7.76 1.11 -13.69
N ARG A 45 6.87 1.46 -12.75
CA ARG A 45 5.44 1.67 -13.01
C ARG A 45 5.00 3.12 -12.83
N VAL A 46 5.61 3.82 -11.92
CA VAL A 46 5.21 5.16 -11.49
C VAL A 46 6.13 6.20 -12.10
N SER A 47 5.56 7.21 -12.75
CA SER A 47 6.29 8.40 -13.21
C SER A 47 6.18 9.54 -12.18
N ASP A 48 7.03 10.57 -12.31
CA ASP A 48 7.00 11.72 -11.41
C ASP A 48 5.68 12.53 -11.47
N ALA A 49 4.92 12.37 -12.54
CA ALA A 49 3.62 13.04 -12.69
C ALA A 49 2.45 12.29 -12.03
N ASP A 50 2.64 11.02 -11.69
CA ASP A 50 1.60 10.15 -11.14
C ASP A 50 1.38 10.39 -9.63
N THR A 51 0.31 9.82 -9.09
CA THR A 51 0.00 9.88 -7.66
C THR A 51 -0.09 8.46 -7.10
N VAL A 52 0.60 8.20 -6.00
CA VAL A 52 0.54 6.93 -5.27
C VAL A 52 -0.05 7.17 -3.89
N TYR A 53 -1.12 6.46 -3.56
CA TYR A 53 -1.68 6.40 -2.22
C TYR A 53 -0.99 5.25 -1.47
N GLU A 54 -0.16 5.60 -0.50
CA GLU A 54 0.52 4.68 0.40
C GLU A 54 -0.26 4.60 1.71
N LEU A 55 -0.84 3.42 2.01
CA LEU A 55 -1.83 3.26 3.07
C LEU A 55 -1.22 2.87 4.43
N GLY A 56 0.03 3.24 4.66
CA GLY A 56 0.68 3.12 5.96
C GLY A 56 1.58 1.90 6.14
N ASP A 57 2.28 1.91 7.26
CA ASP A 57 3.34 0.98 7.60
C ASP A 57 4.49 1.01 6.57
N ILE A 58 5.02 2.23 6.38
CA ILE A 58 6.02 2.56 5.36
C ILE A 58 7.34 1.87 5.67
N ALA A 59 7.83 1.95 6.92
CA ALA A 59 9.14 1.45 7.30
C ALA A 59 9.23 1.09 8.78
N LEU A 60 9.93 0.00 9.06
CA LEU A 60 10.21 -0.44 10.43
C LEU A 60 11.58 -1.11 10.48
N ARG A 61 12.40 -0.78 11.48
CA ARG A 61 13.65 -1.48 11.77
C ARG A 61 13.57 -2.11 13.16
N PRO A 62 13.57 -3.43 13.28
CA PRO A 62 13.61 -4.09 14.58
C PRO A 62 14.88 -3.69 15.34
N LYS A 63 14.77 -3.46 16.66
CA LYS A 63 15.88 -3.16 17.58
C LYS A 63 16.64 -1.85 17.34
N HIS A 64 16.42 -1.16 16.23
CA HIS A 64 17.04 0.13 15.93
C HIS A 64 15.98 1.12 15.48
N TYR A 65 15.95 2.27 16.11
CA TYR A 65 15.04 3.33 15.70
C TYR A 65 15.42 3.83 14.30
N LEU A 66 14.46 3.83 13.36
CA LEU A 66 14.58 4.59 12.12
C LEU A 66 14.32 6.06 12.45
N THR A 67 15.25 6.92 12.07
CA THR A 67 14.98 8.35 12.15
C THR A 67 14.02 8.75 11.01
N PRO A 68 13.24 9.83 11.17
CA PRO A 68 12.44 10.38 10.07
C PRO A 68 13.27 10.69 8.81
N ALA A 69 14.55 11.03 8.96
CA ALA A 69 15.47 11.27 7.85
C ALA A 69 15.80 9.98 7.07
N ASP A 70 15.95 8.84 7.76
CA ASP A 70 16.20 7.54 7.10
C ASP A 70 15.00 7.12 6.23
N VAL A 71 13.78 7.30 6.76
CA VAL A 71 12.55 7.00 6.00
C VAL A 71 12.39 7.99 4.83
N ALA A 72 12.66 9.27 5.05
CA ALA A 72 12.63 10.29 4.00
C ALA A 72 13.62 9.98 2.87
N ALA A 73 14.80 9.43 3.19
CA ALA A 73 15.80 9.04 2.20
C ALA A 73 15.33 7.89 1.28
N ILE A 74 14.51 6.96 1.79
CA ILE A 74 13.86 5.95 0.94
C ILE A 74 12.75 6.56 0.10
N LEU A 75 11.85 7.31 0.72
CA LEU A 75 10.74 7.94 0.01
C LEU A 75 11.20 8.91 -1.09
N ALA A 76 12.37 9.52 -0.93
CA ALA A 76 12.97 10.39 -1.95
C ALA A 76 13.38 9.64 -3.22
N GLN A 77 13.62 8.32 -3.15
CA GLN A 77 13.98 7.49 -4.29
C GLN A 77 12.76 7.04 -5.10
N LEU A 78 11.55 7.12 -4.54
CA LEU A 78 10.31 6.69 -5.18
C LEU A 78 9.77 7.79 -6.09
N HIS A 79 9.33 7.43 -7.29
CA HIS A 79 8.70 8.36 -8.22
C HIS A 79 7.28 8.75 -7.79
N GLY A 80 6.79 9.85 -8.32
CA GLY A 80 5.41 10.33 -8.17
C GLY A 80 5.16 11.17 -6.92
N HIS A 81 3.94 11.70 -6.86
CA HIS A 81 3.39 12.33 -5.67
C HIS A 81 2.86 11.26 -4.73
N ILE A 82 3.27 11.28 -3.46
CA ILE A 82 2.92 10.24 -2.49
C ILE A 82 1.93 10.81 -1.47
N VAL A 83 0.73 10.24 -1.47
CA VAL A 83 -0.30 10.53 -0.46
C VAL A 83 -0.15 9.50 0.65
N LEU A 84 0.37 9.93 1.79
CA LEU A 84 0.67 9.08 2.93
C LEU A 84 -0.51 9.00 3.89
N ILE A 85 -1.03 7.82 4.11
CA ILE A 85 -2.02 7.52 5.15
C ILE A 85 -1.28 6.83 6.29
N LYS A 86 -1.51 7.28 7.52
CA LYS A 86 -0.75 6.82 8.66
C LYS A 86 -1.12 5.39 9.07
N GLY A 87 -0.15 4.47 9.09
CA GLY A 87 -0.22 3.15 9.71
C GLY A 87 0.14 3.15 11.20
N ASN A 88 0.09 1.97 11.82
CA ASN A 88 0.43 1.84 13.24
C ASN A 88 1.93 1.88 13.52
N HIS A 89 2.76 1.57 12.53
CA HIS A 89 4.23 1.69 12.63
C HIS A 89 4.76 3.07 12.18
N ASP A 90 3.88 3.94 11.69
CA ASP A 90 4.27 5.29 11.24
C ASP A 90 4.15 6.29 12.39
N TYR A 91 5.25 6.87 12.80
CA TYR A 91 5.28 7.84 13.89
C TYR A 91 4.91 9.26 13.41
N ARG A 92 4.32 10.05 14.30
CA ARG A 92 3.92 11.45 14.00
C ARG A 92 5.10 12.35 13.67
N ASP A 93 6.29 12.06 14.19
CA ASP A 93 7.51 12.83 13.90
C ASP A 93 7.96 12.64 12.45
N LEU A 94 7.74 11.48 11.83
CA LEU A 94 7.96 11.28 10.40
C LEU A 94 7.15 12.27 9.57
N PHE A 95 5.85 12.37 9.80
CA PHE A 95 4.98 13.27 9.04
C PHE A 95 5.32 14.73 9.24
N LYS A 96 5.70 15.12 10.46
CA LYS A 96 6.22 16.47 10.76
C LYS A 96 7.53 16.75 10.00
N TYR A 97 8.44 15.79 10.00
CA TYR A 97 9.71 15.91 9.30
C TYR A 97 9.51 16.06 7.79
N LEU A 98 8.71 15.18 7.18
CA LEU A 98 8.40 15.22 5.76
C LEU A 98 7.69 16.52 5.37
N ALA A 99 6.79 17.04 6.20
CA ALA A 99 6.12 18.32 5.94
C ALA A 99 7.10 19.50 5.92
N GLN A 100 8.12 19.47 6.79
CA GLN A 100 9.16 20.51 6.86
C GLN A 100 10.19 20.41 5.71
N HIS A 101 10.39 19.21 5.15
CA HIS A 101 11.37 18.91 4.10
C HIS A 101 10.69 18.45 2.80
N ASN A 102 9.48 18.91 2.54
CA ASN A 102 8.65 18.47 1.42
C ASN A 102 9.10 19.13 0.10
N PRO A 103 9.67 18.39 -0.84
CA PRO A 103 10.07 18.96 -2.11
C PRO A 103 8.85 19.40 -2.93
N ILE A 104 9.02 20.50 -3.66
CA ILE A 104 8.07 20.87 -4.72
C ILE A 104 8.52 20.20 -6.01
N MET A 105 7.63 19.43 -6.61
CA MET A 105 7.88 18.72 -7.87
C MET A 105 7.80 19.70 -9.07
N PRO A 106 8.30 19.30 -10.26
CA PRO A 106 8.33 20.17 -11.43
C PRO A 106 6.97 20.71 -11.88
N ASP A 107 5.88 20.06 -11.53
CA ASP A 107 4.50 20.48 -11.80
C ASP A 107 3.94 21.46 -10.75
N GLY A 108 4.74 21.87 -9.78
CA GLY A 108 4.38 22.82 -8.73
C GLY A 108 3.65 22.22 -7.53
N ARG A 109 3.37 20.92 -7.53
CA ARG A 109 2.74 20.22 -6.39
C ARG A 109 3.79 19.73 -5.39
N PRO A 110 3.46 19.61 -4.09
CA PRO A 110 4.36 18.97 -3.12
C PRO A 110 4.49 17.46 -3.42
N LYS A 111 5.65 16.89 -3.12
CA LYS A 111 5.89 15.45 -3.27
C LYS A 111 5.03 14.63 -2.30
N TYR A 112 4.83 15.11 -1.08
CA TYR A 112 4.09 14.41 -0.04
C TYR A 112 2.84 15.15 0.39
N THR A 113 1.76 14.41 0.60
CA THR A 113 0.57 14.86 1.34
C THR A 113 0.21 13.83 2.40
N PHE A 114 -0.52 14.23 3.45
CA PHE A 114 -0.66 13.43 4.67
C PHE A 114 -2.09 13.33 5.14
N HIS A 115 -2.48 12.13 5.59
CA HIS A 115 -3.78 11.87 6.21
C HIS A 115 -3.60 10.97 7.43
N ASP A 116 -4.16 11.37 8.57
CA ASP A 116 -4.05 10.60 9.82
C ASP A 116 -4.89 9.33 9.83
N VAL A 117 -5.98 9.28 9.08
CA VAL A 117 -6.95 8.17 9.12
C VAL A 117 -7.23 7.59 7.74
N GLY A 118 -7.43 8.43 6.74
CA GLY A 118 -7.77 7.97 5.39
C GLY A 118 -8.29 9.06 4.48
N ILE A 119 -8.61 8.66 3.26
CA ILE A 119 -9.14 9.53 2.20
C ILE A 119 -10.17 8.75 1.37
N ILE A 120 -11.08 9.46 0.71
CA ILE A 120 -12.04 8.87 -0.22
C ILE A 120 -11.64 9.22 -1.64
N VAL A 121 -11.51 8.20 -2.49
CA VAL A 121 -11.24 8.33 -3.92
C VAL A 121 -12.40 7.73 -4.71
N LYS A 122 -12.75 8.34 -5.84
CA LYS A 122 -13.75 7.81 -6.78
C LYS A 122 -13.05 7.35 -8.05
N TYR A 123 -13.39 6.15 -8.50
CA TYR A 123 -12.90 5.57 -9.74
C TYR A 123 -13.99 4.67 -10.34
N ASP A 124 -14.27 4.79 -11.63
CA ASP A 124 -15.22 4.00 -12.40
C ASP A 124 -16.56 3.74 -11.66
N HIS A 125 -17.23 4.84 -11.28
CA HIS A 125 -18.50 4.85 -10.52
C HIS A 125 -18.44 4.25 -9.10
N ASN A 126 -17.30 3.72 -8.67
CA ASN A 126 -17.08 3.19 -7.34
C ASN A 126 -16.47 4.25 -6.40
N GLN A 127 -16.76 4.11 -5.12
CA GLN A 127 -16.16 4.91 -4.04
C GLN A 127 -15.24 4.03 -3.22
N TYR A 128 -13.97 4.44 -3.10
CA TYR A 128 -12.93 3.73 -2.36
C TYR A 128 -12.53 4.53 -1.13
N PHE A 129 -12.70 3.93 0.04
CA PHE A 129 -12.15 4.42 1.30
C PHE A 129 -10.75 3.84 1.46
N LEU A 130 -9.74 4.68 1.35
CA LEU A 130 -8.34 4.33 1.52
C LEU A 130 -7.96 4.54 2.97
N THR A 131 -7.66 3.48 3.70
CA THR A 131 -7.30 3.50 5.12
C THR A 131 -6.23 2.46 5.41
N HIS A 132 -5.47 2.62 6.49
CA HIS A 132 -4.55 1.56 6.89
C HIS A 132 -5.31 0.36 7.46
N TYR A 133 -6.22 0.58 8.40
CA TYR A 133 -7.03 -0.48 8.99
C TYR A 133 -8.25 -0.85 8.14
N PRO A 134 -8.67 -2.13 8.15
CA PRO A 134 -9.93 -2.52 7.53
C PRO A 134 -11.14 -1.87 8.24
N LEU A 135 -12.08 -1.40 7.45
CA LEU A 135 -13.33 -0.79 7.93
C LEU A 135 -14.52 -1.73 7.71
N PHE A 136 -15.45 -1.73 8.63
CA PHE A 136 -16.73 -2.40 8.45
C PHE A 136 -17.82 -1.38 8.07
N PHE A 137 -18.38 -1.51 6.86
CA PHE A 137 -19.38 -0.58 6.33
C PHE A 137 -20.82 -1.04 6.56
N GLY A 138 -21.04 -2.30 6.94
CA GLY A 138 -22.39 -2.88 6.86
C GLY A 138 -22.81 -3.12 5.39
N ILE A 139 -24.06 -2.86 5.05
CA ILE A 139 -24.59 -3.04 3.70
C ILE A 139 -24.35 -1.76 2.89
N THR A 140 -23.54 -1.86 1.84
CA THR A 140 -23.21 -0.76 0.93
C THR A 140 -23.27 -1.21 -0.53
N HIS A 141 -23.38 -0.24 -1.45
CA HIS A 141 -23.30 -0.47 -2.90
C HIS A 141 -22.20 0.39 -3.48
N GLN A 142 -21.40 -0.16 -4.40
CA GLN A 142 -20.31 0.56 -5.08
C GLN A 142 -19.36 1.29 -4.12
N THR A 143 -19.16 0.72 -2.92
CA THR A 143 -18.32 1.28 -1.88
C THR A 143 -17.38 0.20 -1.37
N TYR A 144 -16.09 0.47 -1.45
CA TYR A 144 -15.02 -0.47 -1.08
C TYR A 144 -14.07 0.17 -0.09
N ASN A 145 -13.52 -0.62 0.79
CA ASN A 145 -12.37 -0.23 1.60
C ASN A 145 -11.11 -0.87 1.01
N LEU A 146 -10.16 -0.05 0.58
CA LEU A 146 -8.80 -0.49 0.32
C LEU A 146 -8.00 -0.28 1.60
N HIS A 147 -7.34 -1.31 2.07
CA HIS A 147 -6.63 -1.29 3.34
C HIS A 147 -5.37 -2.15 3.30
N GLY A 148 -4.54 -2.02 4.32
CA GLY A 148 -3.41 -2.87 4.61
C GLY A 148 -3.55 -3.55 5.97
N HIS A 149 -2.49 -3.49 6.79
CA HIS A 149 -2.40 -3.88 8.18
C HIS A 149 -2.44 -5.39 8.46
N ILE A 150 -3.25 -6.16 7.77
CA ILE A 150 -3.48 -7.59 8.05
C ILE A 150 -2.63 -8.52 7.18
N HIS A 151 -1.69 -7.96 6.42
CA HIS A 151 -0.69 -8.67 5.60
C HIS A 151 -1.26 -9.83 4.78
N HIS A 152 -0.83 -11.09 5.06
CA HIS A 152 -1.26 -12.29 4.34
C HIS A 152 -2.68 -12.77 4.72
N THR A 153 -3.41 -12.00 5.51
CA THR A 153 -4.79 -12.32 5.91
C THR A 153 -5.80 -11.59 5.02
N MET A 154 -6.92 -12.25 4.73
CA MET A 154 -8.02 -11.69 3.96
C MET A 154 -9.23 -11.44 4.86
N MET A 155 -9.85 -10.25 4.74
CA MET A 155 -11.14 -10.00 5.39
C MET A 155 -12.25 -10.85 4.75
N PRO A 156 -13.22 -11.38 5.54
CA PRO A 156 -14.31 -12.22 5.03
C PRO A 156 -15.43 -11.42 4.33
N TYR A 157 -15.21 -10.15 4.06
CA TYR A 157 -16.16 -9.24 3.42
C TYR A 157 -15.70 -8.87 2.02
N ASP A 158 -16.62 -8.88 1.06
CA ASP A 158 -16.36 -8.58 -0.34
C ASP A 158 -16.12 -7.08 -0.61
N THR A 159 -16.51 -6.21 0.31
CA THR A 159 -16.25 -4.77 0.27
C THR A 159 -14.87 -4.35 0.79
N ASN A 160 -14.12 -5.25 1.43
CA ASN A 160 -12.77 -5.00 1.93
C ASN A 160 -11.73 -5.64 1.01
N ILE A 161 -10.81 -4.87 0.50
CA ILE A 161 -9.73 -5.35 -0.37
C ILE A 161 -8.39 -5.02 0.29
N ASN A 162 -7.67 -6.05 0.69
CA ASN A 162 -6.30 -5.89 1.20
C ASN A 162 -5.37 -5.64 0.02
N ILE A 163 -4.73 -4.46 0.00
CA ILE A 163 -3.82 -4.05 -1.08
C ILE A 163 -2.34 -4.09 -0.65
N GLY A 164 -2.07 -4.54 0.56
CA GLY A 164 -0.70 -4.71 1.08
C GLY A 164 0.19 -5.50 0.12
N VAL A 165 1.50 -5.30 0.20
CA VAL A 165 2.45 -6.00 -0.68
C VAL A 165 2.42 -7.52 -0.49
N ASP A 166 2.01 -7.98 0.70
CA ASP A 166 1.87 -9.38 1.09
C ASP A 166 0.44 -9.92 0.93
N ALA A 167 -0.49 -9.10 0.43
CA ALA A 167 -1.92 -9.44 0.42
C ALA A 167 -2.24 -10.63 -0.50
N PRO A 168 -3.03 -11.61 -0.03
CA PRO A 168 -3.42 -12.75 -0.84
C PRO A 168 -4.29 -12.37 -2.03
N GLU A 169 -4.99 -11.24 -1.98
CA GLU A 169 -5.79 -10.70 -3.07
C GLU A 169 -4.97 -10.38 -4.32
N ARG A 170 -3.66 -10.13 -4.19
CA ARG A 170 -2.76 -9.88 -5.33
C ARG A 170 -2.65 -11.05 -6.31
N GLN A 171 -2.99 -12.29 -5.91
CA GLN A 171 -3.02 -13.46 -6.80
C GLN A 171 -3.99 -13.32 -7.98
N TRP A 172 -5.01 -12.47 -7.86
CA TRP A 172 -6.01 -12.24 -8.90
C TRP A 172 -5.61 -11.20 -9.94
N VAL A 173 -4.52 -10.47 -9.72
CA VAL A 173 -3.98 -9.54 -10.72
C VAL A 173 -3.29 -10.31 -11.84
N LYS A 174 -3.65 -9.99 -13.08
CA LYS A 174 -3.07 -10.63 -14.27
C LYS A 174 -2.60 -9.60 -15.30
N PRO A 175 -1.35 -9.70 -15.78
CA PRO A 175 -0.29 -10.62 -15.34
C PRO A 175 0.13 -10.38 -13.88
N PRO A 176 0.76 -11.35 -13.21
CA PRO A 176 1.28 -11.16 -11.85
C PRO A 176 2.27 -10.00 -11.77
N LEU A 177 2.17 -9.22 -10.71
CA LEU A 177 3.07 -8.07 -10.49
C LEU A 177 4.31 -8.46 -9.68
N PRO A 178 5.44 -7.79 -9.91
CA PRO A 178 6.60 -7.90 -9.04
C PRO A 178 6.26 -7.51 -7.59
N PHE A 179 6.96 -8.11 -6.63
CA PHE A 179 6.82 -7.74 -5.23
C PHE A 179 7.14 -6.25 -5.01
N GLY A 180 6.29 -5.55 -4.27
CA GLY A 180 6.43 -4.12 -4.01
C GLY A 180 5.90 -3.19 -5.12
N ALA A 181 5.36 -3.74 -6.21
CA ALA A 181 4.75 -2.93 -7.26
C ALA A 181 3.44 -2.27 -6.78
N PRO A 182 3.27 -0.94 -6.91
CA PRO A 182 1.99 -0.28 -6.68
C PRO A 182 0.93 -0.75 -7.68
N LEU A 183 -0.32 -0.84 -7.22
CA LEU A 183 -1.49 -1.28 -7.98
C LEU A 183 -2.19 -0.08 -8.63
N THR A 184 -2.59 -0.20 -9.88
CA THR A 184 -3.59 0.71 -10.48
C THR A 184 -4.99 0.37 -9.97
N PHE A 185 -5.95 1.30 -10.08
CA PHE A 185 -7.35 1.01 -9.72
C PHE A 185 -7.97 -0.07 -10.61
N ALA A 186 -7.57 -0.19 -11.88
CA ALA A 186 -8.01 -1.29 -12.75
C ALA A 186 -7.52 -2.67 -12.25
N GLU A 187 -6.33 -2.74 -11.67
CA GLU A 187 -5.82 -3.98 -11.01
C GLU A 187 -6.55 -4.24 -9.69
N VAL A 188 -6.90 -3.21 -8.93
CA VAL A 188 -7.78 -3.34 -7.76
C VAL A 188 -9.15 -3.91 -8.14
N GLU A 189 -9.71 -3.53 -9.28
CA GLU A 189 -10.95 -4.13 -9.78
C GLU A 189 -10.81 -5.62 -10.11
N GLN A 190 -9.65 -6.05 -10.64
CA GLN A 190 -9.37 -7.49 -10.81
C GLN A 190 -9.33 -8.22 -9.47
N MET A 191 -8.68 -7.63 -8.45
CA MET A 191 -8.65 -8.18 -7.09
C MET A 191 -10.06 -8.28 -6.51
N THR A 192 -10.86 -7.24 -6.66
CA THR A 192 -12.27 -7.20 -6.21
C THR A 192 -13.10 -8.30 -6.86
N ALA A 193 -13.03 -8.44 -8.18
CA ALA A 193 -13.75 -9.47 -8.93
C ALA A 193 -13.30 -10.88 -8.52
N GLY A 194 -12.01 -11.10 -8.34
CA GLY A 194 -11.45 -12.37 -7.87
C GLY A 194 -11.93 -12.73 -6.48
N LYS A 195 -11.93 -11.77 -5.55
CA LYS A 195 -12.42 -11.96 -4.19
C LYS A 195 -13.92 -12.27 -4.15
N HIS A 196 -14.73 -11.54 -4.91
CA HIS A 196 -16.18 -11.82 -5.03
C HIS A 196 -16.43 -13.25 -5.49
N ALA A 197 -15.73 -13.70 -6.55
CA ALA A 197 -15.85 -15.06 -7.05
C ALA A 197 -15.44 -16.11 -6.00
N PHE A 198 -14.32 -15.87 -5.30
CA PHE A 198 -13.83 -16.75 -4.25
C PHE A 198 -14.84 -16.88 -3.09
N LEU A 199 -15.33 -15.76 -2.54
CA LEU A 199 -16.29 -15.77 -1.43
C LEU A 199 -17.64 -16.40 -1.84
N ALA A 200 -18.08 -16.20 -3.09
CA ALA A 200 -19.29 -16.84 -3.60
C ALA A 200 -19.16 -18.37 -3.72
N GLN A 201 -17.96 -18.88 -4.01
CA GLN A 201 -17.70 -20.33 -4.01
C GLN A 201 -17.70 -20.89 -2.59
N GLN A 202 -17.09 -20.22 -1.62
CA GLN A 202 -17.08 -20.64 -0.22
C GLN A 202 -18.51 -20.77 0.34
N LYS A 203 -19.39 -19.80 0.07
CA LYS A 203 -20.81 -19.83 0.49
C LYS A 203 -21.63 -20.99 -0.11
N LYS A 204 -21.18 -21.60 -1.20
CA LYS A 204 -21.88 -22.76 -1.82
C LYS A 204 -21.41 -24.11 -1.26
N GLN A 205 -20.28 -24.13 -0.55
CA GLN A 205 -19.65 -25.35 -0.02
C GLN A 205 -19.91 -25.56 1.47
N GLY A 206 -20.40 -24.55 2.17
CA GLY A 206 -20.80 -24.58 3.58
C GLY A 206 -22.33 -24.53 3.73
#